data_dcd06385e6ecedbbff6ffabb96e0775e
#
_entry.id   dcd06385e6ecedbbff6ffabb96e0775e
#
_cell.length_a   1.000
_cell.length_b   1.000
_cell.length_c   1.000
_cell.angle_alpha   90.00
_cell.angle_beta   90.00
_cell.angle_gamma   90.00
#
_symmetry.space_group_name_H-M   'P 1'
#
loop_
_entity.id
_entity.type
_entity.pdbx_description
1 polymer ?
#
loop_
_entity_poly.entity_id
_entity_poly.type
_entity_poly.pdbx_seq_one_letter_code
_entity_poly.pdbx_strand_id
1 'polypeptide(L)'
;MSNAKNNDLLLGNIDNHTKYPIDFKELEQEAREALEPGPFGYIRSSAGGEETYNKNISSFSKYSIVPRFLTDVSSLNTEVTILGHTYPHPLFIAPVGVNKIAHEDGEIAVAKAAAKFNFPYIQSTVSSYSIEEIAAATPGSSKWFQLYWSSNKEIAFSMARRAEAAGYEAIVLTVDTVMLGWREEDIRNQFSPLKRGYGQGNYATDPVFMADLTEQSQEAIVDSILENIYHPTLNWNDITELRNHTSLPILIKGILHPDDAKLAIEKGIDGIIVSNHGGRQLDGVIASIDALSGIVEAVNGSIPVLFDSGVRRGSDAVKALALGATAVCIGRPFVWGLAAGGQKGVERVLENFLQETKVSISLAGVRNMEELRNMLVIKG
;
A
#
# COMPACT_ATOMS: atom_id res chain seq x y z
N MET A 1 -36.60 4.45 7.85
CA MET A 1 -35.85 3.75 6.76
C MET A 1 -34.35 3.58 7.08
N SER A 2 -33.82 4.02 8.22
CA SER A 2 -32.39 3.88 8.59
C SER A 2 -32.03 2.55 9.28
N ASN A 3 -32.97 1.88 9.93
CA ASN A 3 -32.68 0.64 10.69
C ASN A 3 -32.43 -0.60 9.81
N ALA A 4 -32.89 -0.63 8.57
CA ALA A 4 -32.64 -1.77 7.67
C ALA A 4 -31.16 -1.82 7.19
N LYS A 5 -30.52 -0.67 6.94
CA LYS A 5 -29.13 -0.63 6.47
C LYS A 5 -28.09 -1.04 7.53
N ASN A 6 -28.37 -0.85 8.83
CA ASN A 6 -27.49 -1.29 9.90
C ASN A 6 -27.64 -2.78 10.23
N ASN A 7 -28.81 -3.38 10.00
CA ASN A 7 -28.99 -4.83 10.14
C ASN A 7 -28.31 -5.63 9.01
N ASP A 8 -28.18 -5.06 7.81
CA ASP A 8 -27.40 -5.68 6.73
C ASP A 8 -25.89 -5.76 7.05
N LEU A 9 -25.37 -4.87 7.89
CA LEU A 9 -23.98 -4.92 8.36
C LEU A 9 -23.73 -6.08 9.35
N LEU A 10 -24.73 -6.50 10.12
CA LEU A 10 -24.55 -7.44 11.22
C LEU A 10 -25.09 -8.86 10.92
N LEU A 11 -26.08 -9.00 10.01
CA LEU A 11 -26.78 -10.28 9.78
C LEU A 11 -26.99 -10.59 8.29
N GLY A 12 -26.96 -9.60 7.39
CA GLY A 12 -27.37 -9.76 5.99
C GLY A 12 -26.39 -10.50 5.08
N ASN A 13 -25.13 -10.63 5.51
CA ASN A 13 -24.07 -11.24 4.67
C ASN A 13 -23.49 -12.55 5.21
N ILE A 14 -24.06 -13.15 6.23
CA ILE A 14 -23.56 -14.43 6.79
C ILE A 14 -23.60 -15.53 5.70
N ASP A 15 -24.63 -15.54 4.88
CA ASP A 15 -24.80 -16.54 3.81
C ASP A 15 -23.85 -16.38 2.61
N ASN A 16 -23.26 -15.20 2.42
CA ASN A 16 -22.32 -14.91 1.33
C ASN A 16 -20.84 -15.10 1.72
N HIS A 17 -20.54 -15.38 2.98
CA HIS A 17 -19.15 -15.49 3.50
C HIS A 17 -18.48 -16.85 3.25
N THR A 18 -19.17 -17.82 2.68
CA THR A 18 -18.70 -19.22 2.60
C THR A 18 -17.66 -19.49 1.52
N LYS A 19 -17.42 -18.57 0.57
CA LYS A 19 -16.51 -18.86 -0.56
C LYS A 19 -15.06 -18.50 -0.31
N TYR A 20 -14.77 -17.47 0.47
CA TYR A 20 -13.40 -17.04 0.78
C TYR A 20 -13.26 -16.80 2.29
N PRO A 21 -12.14 -17.20 2.91
CA PRO A 21 -11.89 -16.98 4.33
C PRO A 21 -11.95 -15.51 4.72
N ILE A 22 -12.39 -15.25 5.94
CA ILE A 22 -12.34 -13.93 6.56
C ILE A 22 -11.04 -13.76 7.33
N ASP A 23 -10.57 -14.83 7.96
CA ASP A 23 -9.31 -14.83 8.71
C ASP A 23 -8.11 -14.76 7.77
N PHE A 24 -7.15 -13.90 8.12
CA PHE A 24 -5.96 -13.68 7.31
C PHE A 24 -5.09 -14.95 7.16
N LYS A 25 -4.99 -15.77 8.21
CA LYS A 25 -4.16 -16.98 8.16
C LYS A 25 -4.79 -18.06 7.28
N GLU A 26 -6.10 -18.20 7.33
CA GLU A 26 -6.84 -19.09 6.45
C GLU A 26 -6.72 -18.63 5.00
N LEU A 27 -6.82 -17.32 4.74
CA LEU A 27 -6.65 -16.74 3.41
C LEU A 27 -5.21 -16.94 2.89
N GLU A 28 -4.19 -16.81 3.75
CA GLU A 28 -2.80 -17.11 3.40
C GLU A 28 -2.63 -18.60 3.08
N GLN A 29 -3.32 -19.50 3.79
CA GLN A 29 -3.29 -20.92 3.52
C GLN A 29 -3.93 -21.28 2.17
N GLU A 30 -5.10 -20.69 1.83
CA GLU A 30 -5.69 -20.86 0.49
C GLU A 30 -4.75 -20.35 -0.62
N ALA A 31 -4.11 -19.21 -0.41
CA ALA A 31 -3.13 -18.70 -1.35
C ALA A 31 -1.90 -19.64 -1.50
N ARG A 32 -1.47 -20.26 -0.40
CA ARG A 32 -0.39 -21.28 -0.44
C ARG A 32 -0.78 -22.49 -1.30
N GLU A 33 -2.03 -22.91 -1.23
CA GLU A 33 -2.54 -24.06 -2.00
C GLU A 33 -2.74 -23.70 -3.49
N ALA A 34 -3.03 -22.43 -3.79
CA ALA A 34 -3.24 -21.95 -5.14
C ALA A 34 -1.97 -21.60 -5.91
N LEU A 35 -0.87 -21.30 -5.21
CA LEU A 35 0.36 -20.79 -5.82
C LEU A 35 1.50 -21.82 -5.78
N GLU A 36 2.34 -21.74 -6.82
CA GLU A 36 3.63 -22.42 -6.81
C GLU A 36 4.55 -21.89 -5.68
N PRO A 37 5.52 -22.69 -5.18
CA PRO A 37 6.39 -22.27 -4.08
C PRO A 37 7.14 -20.95 -4.29
N GLY A 38 7.60 -20.66 -5.52
CA GLY A 38 8.32 -19.45 -5.85
C GLY A 38 7.46 -18.18 -5.69
N PRO A 39 6.32 -18.05 -6.40
CA PRO A 39 5.35 -16.98 -6.21
C PRO A 39 4.87 -16.80 -4.78
N PHE A 40 4.48 -17.92 -4.13
CA PHE A 40 4.03 -17.86 -2.75
C PHE A 40 5.13 -17.34 -1.82
N GLY A 41 6.34 -17.91 -1.91
CA GLY A 41 7.49 -17.50 -1.12
C GLY A 41 7.82 -16.03 -1.31
N TYR A 42 7.82 -15.54 -2.55
CA TYR A 42 8.06 -14.12 -2.86
C TYR A 42 7.06 -13.17 -2.18
N ILE A 43 5.76 -13.50 -2.20
CA ILE A 43 4.72 -12.67 -1.58
C ILE A 43 4.79 -12.74 -0.05
N ARG A 44 4.96 -13.94 0.48
CA ARG A 44 4.90 -14.24 1.92
C ARG A 44 6.13 -13.73 2.66
N SER A 45 7.32 -13.97 2.11
CA SER A 45 8.58 -13.75 2.81
C SER A 45 8.94 -12.29 3.04
N SER A 46 9.96 -12.11 3.87
CA SER A 46 10.54 -10.82 4.21
C SER A 46 12.07 -10.88 4.15
N ALA A 47 12.75 -9.82 4.57
CA ALA A 47 14.20 -9.78 4.61
C ALA A 47 14.75 -10.47 5.87
N GLY A 48 16.00 -10.93 5.80
CA GLY A 48 16.78 -11.48 6.90
C GLY A 48 16.07 -12.65 7.59
N GLY A 49 16.09 -12.65 8.92
CA GLY A 49 15.39 -13.62 9.77
C GLY A 49 13.90 -13.31 9.99
N GLU A 50 13.32 -12.38 9.23
CA GLU A 50 11.92 -11.95 9.34
C GLU A 50 11.53 -11.31 10.69
N GLU A 51 12.51 -10.77 11.42
CA GLU A 51 12.27 -10.15 12.72
C GLU A 51 11.32 -8.94 12.58
N THR A 52 11.60 -8.06 11.60
CA THR A 52 10.76 -6.88 11.32
C THR A 52 9.35 -7.26 10.87
N TYR A 53 9.21 -8.29 10.03
CA TYR A 53 7.90 -8.80 9.63
C TYR A 53 7.07 -9.25 10.83
N ASN A 54 7.66 -10.05 11.70
CA ASN A 54 7.00 -10.56 12.91
C ASN A 54 6.66 -9.41 13.87
N LYS A 55 7.58 -8.45 14.06
CA LYS A 55 7.34 -7.24 14.87
C LYS A 55 6.21 -6.39 14.31
N ASN A 56 6.12 -6.21 12.99
CA ASN A 56 5.05 -5.45 12.36
C ASN A 56 3.67 -5.98 12.72
N ILE A 57 3.51 -7.30 12.83
CA ILE A 57 2.24 -7.93 13.17
C ILE A 57 2.02 -7.90 14.68
N SER A 58 3.01 -8.32 15.47
CA SER A 58 2.88 -8.46 16.93
C SER A 58 2.77 -7.11 17.64
N SER A 59 3.38 -6.05 17.13
CA SER A 59 3.35 -4.74 17.78
C SER A 59 1.96 -4.12 17.86
N PHE A 60 1.01 -4.49 17.00
CA PHE A 60 -0.37 -4.04 17.15
C PHE A 60 -1.01 -4.47 18.47
N SER A 61 -0.60 -5.61 19.03
CA SER A 61 -1.10 -6.09 20.33
C SER A 61 -0.68 -5.23 21.52
N LYS A 62 0.38 -4.42 21.38
CA LYS A 62 0.82 -3.46 22.40
C LYS A 62 -0.13 -2.27 22.54
N TYR A 63 -0.98 -2.03 21.55
CA TYR A 63 -1.89 -0.89 21.54
C TYR A 63 -3.32 -1.34 21.84
N SER A 64 -3.90 -0.83 22.89
CA SER A 64 -5.27 -1.13 23.33
C SER A 64 -6.18 0.07 23.15
N ILE A 65 -7.29 -0.13 22.42
CA ILE A 65 -8.36 0.85 22.26
C ILE A 65 -9.13 0.94 23.59
N VAL A 66 -9.36 2.15 24.10
CA VAL A 66 -10.22 2.38 25.26
C VAL A 66 -11.55 2.94 24.78
N PRO A 67 -12.61 2.12 24.67
CA PRO A 67 -13.88 2.55 24.11
C PRO A 67 -14.65 3.47 25.07
N ARG A 68 -15.49 4.34 24.50
CA ARG A 68 -16.50 5.09 25.24
C ARG A 68 -17.88 4.54 24.89
N PHE A 69 -18.72 4.38 25.91
CA PHE A 69 -20.05 3.82 25.72
C PHE A 69 -21.13 4.91 25.82
N LEU A 70 -22.36 4.54 25.48
CA LEU A 70 -23.56 5.41 25.50
C LEU A 70 -23.45 6.60 24.53
N THR A 71 -22.72 6.41 23.45
CA THR A 71 -22.63 7.35 22.32
C THR A 71 -23.55 6.86 21.19
N ASP A 72 -24.33 7.76 20.61
CA ASP A 72 -25.15 7.46 19.42
C ASP A 72 -24.22 7.34 18.21
N VAL A 73 -24.01 6.12 17.74
CA VAL A 73 -23.18 5.77 16.56
C VAL A 73 -24.03 5.37 15.36
N SER A 74 -25.32 5.70 15.34
CA SER A 74 -26.22 5.39 14.23
C SER A 74 -25.86 6.11 12.93
N SER A 75 -25.02 7.15 13.01
CA SER A 75 -24.52 7.92 11.86
C SER A 75 -23.01 8.04 11.93
N LEU A 76 -22.30 7.06 11.34
CA LEU A 76 -20.85 7.06 11.24
C LEU A 76 -20.40 7.73 9.92
N ASN A 77 -19.51 8.72 10.01
CA ASN A 77 -18.83 9.33 8.87
C ASN A 77 -17.32 8.99 8.91
N THR A 78 -16.85 8.25 7.93
CA THR A 78 -15.44 7.86 7.79
C THR A 78 -14.71 8.61 6.66
N GLU A 79 -15.31 9.67 6.11
CA GLU A 79 -14.71 10.47 5.05
C GLU A 79 -13.40 11.13 5.51
N VAL A 80 -12.44 11.18 4.60
CA VAL A 80 -11.14 11.83 4.81
C VAL A 80 -10.74 12.62 3.58
N THR A 81 -10.24 13.84 3.78
CA THR A 81 -9.68 14.66 2.69
C THR A 81 -8.16 14.60 2.74
N ILE A 82 -7.54 14.20 1.63
CA ILE A 82 -6.08 14.07 1.48
C ILE A 82 -5.70 14.70 0.14
N LEU A 83 -4.75 15.64 0.14
CA LEU A 83 -4.23 16.33 -1.06
C LEU A 83 -5.35 16.94 -1.92
N GLY A 84 -6.40 17.48 -1.29
CA GLY A 84 -7.53 18.10 -1.98
C GLY A 84 -8.62 17.14 -2.48
N HIS A 85 -8.44 15.84 -2.37
CA HIS A 85 -9.42 14.82 -2.74
C HIS A 85 -10.11 14.26 -1.50
N THR A 86 -11.44 14.09 -1.58
CA THR A 86 -12.23 13.49 -0.48
C THR A 86 -12.55 12.04 -0.79
N TYR A 87 -12.20 11.16 0.13
CA TYR A 87 -12.39 9.72 0.06
C TYR A 87 -13.43 9.27 1.09
N PRO A 88 -14.31 8.31 0.79
CA PRO A 88 -15.39 7.89 1.68
C PRO A 88 -14.90 7.12 2.92
N HIS A 89 -13.63 6.72 2.93
CA HIS A 89 -12.99 6.01 4.04
C HIS A 89 -11.46 6.16 3.96
N PRO A 90 -10.73 6.00 5.09
CA PRO A 90 -9.28 6.21 5.15
C PRO A 90 -8.46 4.95 4.80
N LEU A 91 -8.97 4.07 3.93
CA LEU A 91 -8.28 2.83 3.54
C LEU A 91 -7.84 2.90 2.08
N PHE A 92 -6.58 2.57 1.83
CA PHE A 92 -5.91 2.60 0.53
C PHE A 92 -5.33 1.23 0.19
N ILE A 93 -5.09 0.98 -1.09
CA ILE A 93 -4.31 -0.19 -1.54
C ILE A 93 -2.84 0.20 -1.59
N ALA A 94 -2.01 -0.52 -0.81
CA ALA A 94 -0.56 -0.31 -0.81
C ALA A 94 0.07 -0.67 -2.17
N PRO A 95 1.18 -0.03 -2.55
CA PRO A 95 1.88 -0.36 -3.80
C PRO A 95 2.59 -1.72 -3.68
N VAL A 96 1.97 -2.74 -4.22
CA VAL A 96 2.56 -4.08 -4.38
C VAL A 96 2.66 -4.37 -5.86
N GLY A 97 3.87 -4.62 -6.34
CA GLY A 97 4.13 -4.93 -7.74
C GLY A 97 3.96 -6.42 -8.07
N VAL A 98 4.16 -6.73 -9.33
CA VAL A 98 4.23 -8.09 -9.89
C VAL A 98 3.01 -8.96 -9.57
N ASN A 99 1.83 -8.38 -9.45
CA ASN A 99 0.63 -9.09 -9.01
C ASN A 99 0.22 -10.25 -9.94
N LYS A 100 0.72 -10.27 -11.18
CA LYS A 100 0.52 -11.41 -12.09
C LYS A 100 1.14 -12.72 -11.61
N ILE A 101 2.05 -12.71 -10.63
CA ILE A 101 2.52 -13.94 -10.01
C ILE A 101 1.46 -14.59 -9.13
N ALA A 102 0.47 -13.81 -8.67
CA ALA A 102 -0.63 -14.31 -7.85
C ALA A 102 -1.85 -14.71 -8.68
N HIS A 103 -2.12 -14.02 -9.80
CA HIS A 103 -3.25 -14.29 -10.69
C HIS A 103 -3.01 -13.63 -12.07
N GLU A 104 -3.50 -14.25 -13.16
CA GLU A 104 -3.29 -13.76 -14.53
C GLU A 104 -3.76 -12.32 -14.77
N ASP A 105 -4.87 -11.90 -14.14
CA ASP A 105 -5.40 -10.54 -14.24
C ASP A 105 -4.61 -9.51 -13.41
N GLY A 106 -3.73 -9.95 -12.50
CA GLY A 106 -2.79 -9.14 -11.74
C GLY A 106 -3.35 -7.82 -11.23
N GLU A 107 -2.64 -6.73 -11.53
CA GLU A 107 -2.94 -5.38 -11.07
C GLU A 107 -4.28 -4.84 -11.60
N ILE A 108 -4.74 -5.28 -12.78
CA ILE A 108 -6.06 -4.89 -13.31
C ILE A 108 -7.18 -5.40 -12.42
N ALA A 109 -7.11 -6.66 -11.95
CA ALA A 109 -8.08 -7.22 -11.03
C ALA A 109 -8.12 -6.45 -9.71
N VAL A 110 -6.95 -6.10 -9.17
CA VAL A 110 -6.82 -5.30 -7.93
C VAL A 110 -7.40 -3.90 -8.12
N ALA A 111 -7.02 -3.20 -9.18
CA ALA A 111 -7.50 -1.85 -9.47
C ALA A 111 -9.03 -1.79 -9.65
N LYS A 112 -9.63 -2.77 -10.35
CA LYS A 112 -11.09 -2.88 -10.51
C LYS A 112 -11.80 -3.16 -9.18
N ALA A 113 -11.26 -4.04 -8.36
CA ALA A 113 -11.79 -4.30 -7.01
C ALA A 113 -11.70 -3.05 -6.13
N ALA A 114 -10.57 -2.35 -6.16
CA ALA A 114 -10.37 -1.09 -5.45
C ALA A 114 -11.39 -0.02 -5.89
N ALA A 115 -11.56 0.18 -7.20
CA ALA A 115 -12.51 1.12 -7.77
C ALA A 115 -13.96 0.85 -7.32
N LYS A 116 -14.36 -0.43 -7.26
CA LYS A 116 -15.70 -0.84 -6.83
C LYS A 116 -16.04 -0.38 -5.40
N PHE A 117 -15.08 -0.37 -4.52
CA PHE A 117 -15.25 0.00 -3.11
C PHE A 117 -14.67 1.39 -2.76
N ASN A 118 -14.25 2.17 -3.78
CA ASN A 118 -13.64 3.49 -3.64
C ASN A 118 -12.36 3.50 -2.80
N PHE A 119 -11.54 2.44 -2.86
CA PHE A 119 -10.19 2.47 -2.34
C PHE A 119 -9.28 3.17 -3.35
N PRO A 120 -8.54 4.21 -2.96
CA PRO A 120 -7.46 4.71 -3.81
C PRO A 120 -6.42 3.61 -4.03
N TYR A 121 -6.07 3.38 -5.30
CA TYR A 121 -5.12 2.35 -5.69
C TYR A 121 -3.74 2.97 -5.95
N ILE A 122 -2.72 2.52 -5.22
CA ILE A 122 -1.35 2.95 -5.46
C ILE A 122 -0.68 1.91 -6.36
N GLN A 123 -0.54 2.22 -7.65
CA GLN A 123 0.13 1.33 -8.62
C GLN A 123 1.64 1.33 -8.40
N SER A 124 2.26 0.15 -8.41
CA SER A 124 3.71 0.02 -8.29
C SER A 124 4.44 0.30 -9.62
N THR A 125 5.65 0.84 -9.55
CA THR A 125 6.59 0.93 -10.70
C THR A 125 6.77 -0.43 -11.38
N VAL A 126 6.86 -1.50 -10.61
CA VAL A 126 6.99 -2.88 -11.12
C VAL A 126 5.63 -3.56 -11.27
N SER A 127 4.66 -2.85 -11.78
CA SER A 127 3.39 -3.41 -12.24
C SER A 127 3.58 -4.20 -13.53
N SER A 128 2.85 -5.32 -13.67
CA SER A 128 2.85 -6.12 -14.91
C SER A 128 2.01 -5.50 -16.03
N TYR A 129 1.19 -4.50 -15.68
CA TYR A 129 0.45 -3.66 -16.62
C TYR A 129 0.94 -2.21 -16.54
N SER A 130 0.88 -1.50 -17.66
CA SER A 130 1.31 -0.11 -17.73
C SER A 130 0.40 0.85 -16.96
N ILE A 131 0.89 2.06 -16.72
CA ILE A 131 0.15 3.19 -16.17
C ILE A 131 -1.16 3.41 -16.95
N GLU A 132 -1.06 3.40 -18.27
CA GLU A 132 -2.15 3.66 -19.19
C GLU A 132 -3.19 2.53 -19.20
N GLU A 133 -2.75 1.26 -19.15
CA GLU A 133 -3.66 0.11 -19.07
C GLU A 133 -4.48 0.11 -17.79
N ILE A 134 -3.86 0.42 -16.65
CA ILE A 134 -4.58 0.55 -15.38
C ILE A 134 -5.56 1.72 -15.41
N ALA A 135 -5.15 2.88 -15.94
CA ALA A 135 -6.02 4.05 -16.07
C ALA A 135 -7.23 3.76 -16.95
N ALA A 136 -7.01 3.09 -18.10
CA ALA A 136 -8.07 2.68 -19.01
C ALA A 136 -9.02 1.63 -18.42
N ALA A 137 -8.50 0.71 -17.59
CA ALA A 137 -9.31 -0.33 -16.94
C ALA A 137 -10.20 0.20 -15.81
N THR A 138 -9.88 1.38 -15.25
CA THR A 138 -10.56 1.97 -14.10
C THR A 138 -10.78 3.48 -14.27
N PRO A 139 -11.54 3.90 -15.29
CA PRO A 139 -11.79 5.31 -15.56
C PRO A 139 -12.51 5.97 -14.36
N GLY A 140 -12.08 7.19 -14.00
CA GLY A 140 -12.68 7.98 -12.93
C GLY A 140 -12.44 7.47 -11.50
N SER A 141 -11.70 6.37 -11.30
CA SER A 141 -11.30 5.93 -9.96
C SER A 141 -10.02 6.65 -9.50
N SER A 142 -9.87 6.79 -8.18
CA SER A 142 -8.66 7.38 -7.59
C SER A 142 -7.46 6.45 -7.75
N LYS A 143 -6.38 6.98 -8.28
CA LYS A 143 -5.11 6.28 -8.52
C LYS A 143 -3.92 7.15 -8.16
N TRP A 144 -2.94 6.57 -7.46
CA TRP A 144 -1.64 7.17 -7.21
C TRP A 144 -0.56 6.28 -7.83
N PHE A 145 0.58 6.84 -8.18
CA PHE A 145 1.69 6.09 -8.78
C PHE A 145 2.87 6.00 -7.81
N GLN A 146 3.25 4.79 -7.40
CA GLN A 146 4.48 4.58 -6.65
C GLN A 146 5.66 4.51 -7.61
N LEU A 147 6.65 5.36 -7.34
CA LEU A 147 7.87 5.50 -8.11
C LEU A 147 9.07 4.94 -7.33
N TYR A 148 9.83 4.03 -7.95
CA TYR A 148 11.21 3.81 -7.58
C TYR A 148 12.08 4.81 -8.35
N TRP A 149 13.08 5.37 -7.66
CA TRP A 149 14.03 6.24 -8.32
C TRP A 149 14.94 5.42 -9.23
N SER A 150 15.11 5.86 -10.47
CA SER A 150 15.95 5.19 -11.44
C SER A 150 17.37 5.75 -11.43
N SER A 151 18.39 4.92 -11.67
CA SER A 151 19.75 5.38 -11.91
C SER A 151 19.85 6.29 -13.14
N ASN A 152 19.02 6.04 -14.17
CA ASN A 152 18.73 7.01 -15.22
C ASN A 152 17.49 7.83 -14.83
N LYS A 153 17.69 9.06 -14.34
CA LYS A 153 16.64 9.95 -13.84
C LYS A 153 15.55 10.23 -14.88
N GLU A 154 15.91 10.28 -16.18
CA GLU A 154 14.94 10.56 -17.23
C GLU A 154 13.84 9.49 -17.31
N ILE A 155 14.13 8.24 -16.93
CA ILE A 155 13.12 7.19 -16.81
C ILE A 155 12.13 7.52 -15.69
N ALA A 156 12.61 7.94 -14.51
CA ALA A 156 11.75 8.33 -13.40
C ALA A 156 10.88 9.54 -13.75
N PHE A 157 11.44 10.54 -14.43
CA PHE A 157 10.70 11.71 -14.89
C PHE A 157 9.67 11.35 -15.97
N SER A 158 10.01 10.44 -16.88
CA SER A 158 9.08 9.93 -17.90
C SER A 158 7.89 9.25 -17.26
N MET A 159 8.12 8.33 -16.30
CA MET A 159 7.04 7.63 -15.58
C MET A 159 6.16 8.60 -14.78
N ALA A 160 6.74 9.61 -14.12
CA ALA A 160 5.98 10.62 -13.41
C ALA A 160 5.06 11.43 -14.35
N ARG A 161 5.58 11.89 -15.51
CA ARG A 161 4.79 12.59 -16.53
C ARG A 161 3.67 11.72 -17.13
N ARG A 162 3.96 10.43 -17.37
CA ARG A 162 2.95 9.47 -17.86
C ARG A 162 1.83 9.25 -16.84
N ALA A 163 2.18 9.11 -15.55
CA ALA A 163 1.19 9.00 -14.48
C ALA A 163 0.30 10.25 -14.43
N GLU A 164 0.89 11.44 -14.50
CA GLU A 164 0.15 12.71 -14.55
C GLU A 164 -0.77 12.79 -15.78
N ALA A 165 -0.27 12.47 -16.98
CA ALA A 165 -1.04 12.44 -18.22
C ALA A 165 -2.18 11.42 -18.21
N ALA A 166 -2.00 10.30 -17.49
CA ALA A 166 -3.02 9.25 -17.32
C ALA A 166 -4.05 9.56 -16.21
N GLY A 167 -3.95 10.74 -15.55
CA GLY A 167 -4.90 11.18 -14.54
C GLY A 167 -4.71 10.56 -13.17
N TYR A 168 -3.49 10.18 -12.81
CA TYR A 168 -3.13 9.85 -11.44
C TYR A 168 -3.12 11.11 -10.56
N GLU A 169 -3.40 10.96 -9.28
CA GLU A 169 -3.60 12.08 -8.36
C GLU A 169 -2.37 12.42 -7.51
N ALA A 170 -1.38 11.51 -7.42
CA ALA A 170 -0.14 11.72 -6.67
C ALA A 170 0.98 10.76 -7.11
N ILE A 171 2.22 11.17 -6.85
CA ILE A 171 3.42 10.33 -6.93
C ILE A 171 3.82 9.90 -5.50
N VAL A 172 4.12 8.61 -5.31
CA VAL A 172 4.61 8.05 -4.06
C VAL A 172 6.05 7.56 -4.28
N LEU A 173 7.03 8.40 -3.99
CA LEU A 173 8.44 8.03 -4.11
C LEU A 173 8.84 7.11 -2.96
N THR A 174 9.31 5.90 -3.28
CA THR A 174 9.79 4.94 -2.30
C THR A 174 11.28 5.16 -2.03
N VAL A 175 11.63 5.45 -0.78
CA VAL A 175 13.00 5.83 -0.39
C VAL A 175 13.73 4.76 0.42
N ASP A 176 13.06 3.70 0.85
CA ASP A 176 13.64 2.59 1.61
C ASP A 176 14.24 1.48 0.73
N THR A 177 14.26 1.66 -0.60
CA THR A 177 14.69 0.63 -1.57
C THR A 177 15.82 1.14 -2.46
N VAL A 178 16.91 1.60 -1.85
CA VAL A 178 18.13 1.98 -2.58
C VAL A 178 18.89 0.76 -3.13
N MET A 179 18.60 -0.41 -2.59
CA MET A 179 19.03 -1.73 -3.05
C MET A 179 18.00 -2.78 -2.60
N LEU A 180 18.09 -3.99 -3.16
CA LEU A 180 17.21 -5.09 -2.76
C LEU A 180 17.56 -5.59 -1.37
N GLY A 181 16.57 -5.74 -0.47
CA GLY A 181 16.76 -6.39 0.83
C GLY A 181 17.17 -7.86 0.68
N TRP A 182 17.88 -8.38 1.67
CA TRP A 182 18.34 -9.77 1.69
C TRP A 182 17.16 -10.71 1.94
N ARG A 183 16.58 -11.30 0.90
CA ARG A 183 15.38 -12.16 0.97
C ARG A 183 15.79 -13.61 0.79
N GLU A 184 15.94 -14.33 1.89
CA GLU A 184 16.44 -15.72 1.89
C GLU A 184 15.51 -16.68 1.13
N GLU A 185 14.20 -16.47 1.20
CA GLU A 185 13.23 -17.33 0.52
C GLU A 185 13.31 -17.17 -1.01
N ASP A 186 13.49 -15.94 -1.51
CA ASP A 186 13.66 -15.67 -2.94
C ASP A 186 14.96 -16.33 -3.45
N ILE A 187 16.03 -16.27 -2.64
CA ILE A 187 17.32 -16.92 -2.96
C ILE A 187 17.18 -18.43 -2.97
N ARG A 188 16.54 -19.00 -1.95
CA ARG A 188 16.31 -20.45 -1.81
C ARG A 188 15.49 -21.02 -2.96
N ASN A 189 14.42 -20.29 -3.34
CA ASN A 189 13.52 -20.68 -4.43
C ASN A 189 14.07 -20.35 -5.82
N GLN A 190 15.20 -19.62 -5.91
CA GLN A 190 15.75 -19.10 -7.16
C GLN A 190 14.69 -18.39 -7.99
N PHE A 191 13.83 -17.59 -7.31
CA PHE A 191 12.68 -16.95 -7.90
C PHE A 191 12.86 -15.44 -7.98
N SER A 192 12.78 -14.92 -9.20
CA SER A 192 12.72 -13.48 -9.50
C SER A 192 11.57 -13.21 -10.46
N PRO A 193 10.54 -12.47 -10.04
CA PRO A 193 9.41 -12.15 -10.92
C PRO A 193 9.84 -11.49 -12.23
N LEU A 194 10.76 -10.52 -12.17
CA LEU A 194 11.26 -9.80 -13.36
C LEU A 194 11.88 -10.77 -14.38
N LYS A 195 12.71 -11.71 -13.92
CA LYS A 195 13.32 -12.74 -14.79
C LYS A 195 12.30 -13.73 -15.37
N ARG A 196 11.09 -13.78 -14.79
CA ARG A 196 9.97 -14.57 -15.30
C ARG A 196 9.00 -13.77 -16.18
N GLY A 197 9.33 -12.52 -16.50
CA GLY A 197 8.52 -11.66 -17.38
C GLY A 197 7.42 -10.87 -16.68
N TYR A 198 7.38 -10.87 -15.33
CA TYR A 198 6.41 -10.10 -14.55
C TYR A 198 6.97 -8.73 -14.13
N GLY A 199 6.09 -7.74 -13.96
CA GLY A 199 6.48 -6.44 -13.42
C GLY A 199 7.16 -5.48 -14.38
N GLN A 200 7.04 -5.70 -15.69
CA GLN A 200 7.72 -4.93 -16.73
C GLN A 200 6.80 -3.91 -17.44
N GLY A 201 5.50 -3.90 -17.13
CA GLY A 201 4.50 -3.15 -17.88
C GLY A 201 4.83 -1.67 -18.06
N ASN A 202 5.26 -1.00 -16.99
CA ASN A 202 5.62 0.41 -17.04
C ASN A 202 6.90 0.68 -17.83
N TYR A 203 7.90 -0.19 -17.69
CA TYR A 203 9.19 -0.08 -18.40
C TYR A 203 9.06 -0.38 -19.89
N ALA A 204 8.42 -1.50 -20.24
CA ALA A 204 8.25 -1.93 -21.63
C ALA A 204 7.39 -0.99 -22.48
N THR A 205 6.64 -0.09 -21.84
CA THR A 205 5.85 0.95 -22.52
C THR A 205 6.44 2.36 -22.35
N ASP A 206 7.56 2.49 -21.63
CA ASP A 206 8.21 3.79 -21.42
C ASP A 206 9.11 4.16 -22.60
N PRO A 207 8.85 5.29 -23.29
CA PRO A 207 9.62 5.65 -24.49
C PRO A 207 11.09 5.98 -24.17
N VAL A 208 11.38 6.51 -22.97
CA VAL A 208 12.75 6.84 -22.55
C VAL A 208 13.52 5.56 -22.26
N PHE A 209 12.91 4.66 -21.45
CA PHE A 209 13.53 3.37 -21.15
C PHE A 209 13.78 2.54 -22.41
N MET A 210 12.79 2.45 -23.30
CA MET A 210 12.91 1.66 -24.54
C MET A 210 13.90 2.24 -25.54
N ALA A 211 14.11 3.57 -25.54
CA ALA A 211 15.11 4.23 -26.38
C ALA A 211 16.55 3.98 -25.92
N ASP A 212 16.77 3.71 -24.63
CA ASP A 212 18.10 3.40 -24.07
C ASP A 212 18.53 1.95 -24.33
N LEU A 213 17.61 1.06 -24.75
CA LEU A 213 17.93 -0.33 -25.03
C LEU A 213 18.69 -0.48 -26.35
N THR A 214 19.79 -1.21 -26.30
CA THR A 214 20.54 -1.59 -27.52
C THR A 214 19.85 -2.69 -28.32
N GLU A 215 19.04 -3.51 -27.65
CA GLU A 215 18.26 -4.61 -28.20
C GLU A 215 16.90 -4.69 -27.47
N GLN A 216 15.82 -4.95 -28.21
CA GLN A 216 14.47 -5.07 -27.65
C GLN A 216 14.09 -6.53 -27.35
N SER A 217 15.03 -7.29 -26.81
CA SER A 217 14.76 -8.64 -26.32
C SER A 217 14.21 -8.63 -24.89
N GLN A 218 13.51 -9.68 -24.52
CA GLN A 218 13.00 -9.85 -23.14
C GLN A 218 14.15 -9.84 -22.12
N GLU A 219 15.28 -10.42 -22.45
CA GLU A 219 16.46 -10.46 -21.59
C GLU A 219 17.06 -9.06 -21.40
N ALA A 220 17.24 -8.30 -22.47
CA ALA A 220 17.74 -6.93 -22.41
C ALA A 220 16.83 -6.00 -21.58
N ILE A 221 15.50 -6.15 -21.71
CA ILE A 221 14.54 -5.41 -20.88
C ILE A 221 14.73 -5.74 -19.39
N VAL A 222 14.83 -7.01 -19.03
CA VAL A 222 15.03 -7.44 -17.63
C VAL A 222 16.33 -6.92 -17.06
N ASP A 223 17.43 -7.08 -17.79
CA ASP A 223 18.75 -6.66 -17.33
C ASP A 223 18.80 -5.14 -17.14
N SER A 224 18.27 -4.38 -18.10
CA SER A 224 18.18 -2.93 -17.96
C SER A 224 17.27 -2.48 -16.81
N ILE A 225 16.15 -3.17 -16.55
CA ILE A 225 15.34 -2.87 -15.35
C ILE A 225 16.16 -3.10 -14.07
N LEU A 226 16.87 -4.22 -13.96
CA LEU A 226 17.67 -4.56 -12.78
C LEU A 226 18.82 -3.57 -12.55
N GLU A 227 19.42 -3.04 -13.61
CA GLU A 227 20.47 -2.02 -13.55
C GLU A 227 19.93 -0.64 -13.13
N ASN A 228 18.69 -0.32 -13.49
CA ASN A 228 18.12 1.01 -13.30
C ASN A 228 17.22 1.15 -12.05
N ILE A 229 16.63 0.06 -11.55
CA ILE A 229 15.61 0.15 -10.48
C ILE A 229 16.17 0.50 -9.11
N TYR A 230 17.48 0.30 -8.89
CA TYR A 230 18.14 0.60 -7.62
C TYR A 230 19.10 1.77 -7.79
N HIS A 231 19.00 2.75 -6.88
CA HIS A 231 19.83 3.93 -6.92
C HIS A 231 20.51 4.19 -5.56
N PRO A 232 21.70 3.62 -5.33
CA PRO A 232 22.39 3.74 -4.04
C PRO A 232 22.77 5.17 -3.62
N THR A 233 22.75 6.11 -4.56
CA THR A 233 23.09 7.52 -4.31
C THR A 233 21.86 8.43 -4.18
N LEU A 234 20.64 7.86 -4.15
CA LEU A 234 19.41 8.62 -3.93
C LEU A 234 19.51 9.50 -2.69
N ASN A 235 19.20 10.76 -2.83
CA ASN A 235 19.28 11.74 -1.77
C ASN A 235 18.21 12.83 -1.89
N TRP A 236 18.12 13.72 -0.91
CA TRP A 236 17.09 14.76 -0.84
C TRP A 236 17.09 15.76 -2.01
N ASN A 237 18.20 15.94 -2.73
CA ASN A 237 18.23 16.83 -3.90
C ASN A 237 17.51 16.21 -5.09
N ASP A 238 17.52 14.88 -5.20
CA ASP A 238 16.80 14.17 -6.26
C ASP A 238 15.27 14.39 -6.14
N ILE A 239 14.77 14.53 -4.92
CA ILE A 239 13.35 14.84 -4.67
C ILE A 239 13.00 16.25 -5.19
N THR A 240 13.89 17.22 -4.94
CA THR A 240 13.72 18.58 -5.45
C THR A 240 13.75 18.61 -6.99
N GLU A 241 14.57 17.76 -7.59
CA GLU A 241 14.64 17.62 -9.05
C GLU A 241 13.35 17.01 -9.60
N LEU A 242 12.80 15.95 -8.97
CA LEU A 242 11.52 15.35 -9.38
C LEU A 242 10.38 16.36 -9.41
N ARG A 243 10.36 17.29 -8.44
CA ARG A 243 9.33 18.35 -8.36
C ARG A 243 9.27 19.23 -9.62
N ASN A 244 10.37 19.38 -10.35
CA ASN A 244 10.41 20.16 -11.58
C ASN A 244 9.79 19.43 -12.80
N HIS A 245 9.48 18.13 -12.66
CA HIS A 245 9.01 17.27 -13.75
C HIS A 245 7.56 16.80 -13.63
N THR A 246 6.88 17.16 -12.54
CA THR A 246 5.44 16.87 -12.36
C THR A 246 4.78 17.94 -11.51
N SER A 247 3.49 18.24 -11.80
CA SER A 247 2.64 19.07 -10.97
C SER A 247 1.90 18.29 -9.89
N LEU A 248 1.96 16.96 -9.94
CA LEU A 248 1.32 16.11 -8.94
C LEU A 248 1.94 16.27 -7.55
N PRO A 249 1.14 16.15 -6.49
CA PRO A 249 1.68 15.99 -5.14
C PRO A 249 2.67 14.83 -5.06
N ILE A 250 3.77 15.03 -4.31
CA ILE A 250 4.80 14.01 -4.08
C ILE A 250 4.78 13.61 -2.62
N LEU A 251 4.52 12.32 -2.35
CA LEU A 251 4.69 11.71 -1.05
C LEU A 251 5.98 10.88 -1.03
N ILE A 252 6.57 10.73 0.15
CA ILE A 252 7.68 9.79 0.36
C ILE A 252 7.23 8.61 1.21
N LYS A 253 7.60 7.39 0.78
CA LYS A 253 7.29 6.14 1.46
C LYS A 253 8.56 5.46 1.96
N GLY A 254 8.54 4.99 3.21
CA GLY A 254 9.69 4.31 3.84
C GLY A 254 10.29 5.10 5.01
N ILE A 255 9.59 6.11 5.50
CA ILE A 255 10.05 6.97 6.60
C ILE A 255 9.73 6.33 7.95
N LEU A 256 10.77 6.22 8.81
CA LEU A 256 10.66 5.69 10.18
C LEU A 256 11.27 6.63 11.21
N HIS A 257 12.07 7.64 10.80
CA HIS A 257 12.76 8.56 11.69
C HIS A 257 12.06 9.92 11.72
N PRO A 258 11.76 10.49 12.91
CA PRO A 258 11.10 11.80 13.03
C PRO A 258 11.85 12.95 12.37
N ASP A 259 13.18 12.92 12.36
CA ASP A 259 13.97 13.99 11.72
C ASP A 259 13.88 13.95 10.20
N ASP A 260 13.74 12.75 9.59
CA ASP A 260 13.45 12.63 8.16
C ASP A 260 12.06 13.17 7.83
N ALA A 261 11.09 13.02 8.73
CA ALA A 261 9.77 13.61 8.57
C ALA A 261 9.80 15.15 8.59
N LYS A 262 10.58 15.76 9.47
CA LYS A 262 10.80 17.22 9.50
C LYS A 262 11.49 17.69 8.22
N LEU A 263 12.55 16.98 7.81
CA LEU A 263 13.29 17.32 6.59
C LEU A 263 12.40 17.18 5.33
N ALA A 264 11.49 16.22 5.31
CA ALA A 264 10.50 16.09 4.23
C ALA A 264 9.64 17.35 4.08
N ILE A 265 9.16 17.90 5.21
CA ILE A 265 8.40 19.16 5.20
C ILE A 265 9.26 20.32 4.69
N GLU A 266 10.51 20.45 5.18
CA GLU A 266 11.44 21.48 4.73
C GLU A 266 11.76 21.39 3.23
N LYS A 267 11.74 20.19 2.66
CA LYS A 267 11.93 19.92 1.22
C LYS A 267 10.66 20.04 0.38
N GLY A 268 9.54 20.44 0.99
CA GLY A 268 8.28 20.66 0.28
C GLY A 268 7.59 19.38 -0.18
N ILE A 269 7.76 18.28 0.58
CA ILE A 269 7.03 17.02 0.36
C ILE A 269 5.58 17.20 0.83
N ASP A 270 4.63 16.66 0.06
CA ASP A 270 3.20 16.85 0.27
C ASP A 270 2.57 15.79 1.20
N GLY A 271 3.30 14.73 1.55
CA GLY A 271 2.84 13.69 2.47
C GLY A 271 3.88 12.60 2.75
N ILE A 272 3.65 11.81 3.79
CA ILE A 272 4.54 10.73 4.22
C ILE A 272 3.75 9.44 4.33
N ILE A 273 4.33 8.32 3.91
CA ILE A 273 3.85 6.98 4.25
C ILE A 273 4.86 6.35 5.22
N VAL A 274 4.47 6.22 6.49
CA VAL A 274 5.23 5.51 7.52
C VAL A 274 5.23 4.03 7.17
N SER A 275 6.40 3.49 6.86
CA SER A 275 6.56 2.16 6.28
C SER A 275 7.95 1.61 6.51
N ASN A 276 8.06 0.30 6.72
CA ASN A 276 9.30 -0.45 6.60
C ASN A 276 9.22 -1.49 5.47
N HIS A 277 8.41 -1.18 4.42
CA HIS A 277 8.23 -2.06 3.26
C HIS A 277 7.66 -3.45 3.62
N GLY A 278 6.89 -3.54 4.71
CA GLY A 278 6.38 -4.83 5.20
C GLY A 278 7.46 -5.79 5.67
N GLY A 279 8.61 -5.28 6.12
CA GLY A 279 9.77 -6.05 6.57
C GLY A 279 10.64 -6.60 5.43
N ARG A 280 10.49 -6.11 4.19
CA ARG A 280 11.13 -6.69 3.01
C ARG A 280 12.48 -6.03 2.64
N GLN A 281 12.90 -5.00 3.38
CA GLN A 281 14.15 -4.26 3.11
C GLN A 281 15.16 -4.49 4.23
N LEU A 282 15.36 -3.58 5.16
CA LEU A 282 16.25 -3.77 6.30
C LEU A 282 15.53 -4.57 7.39
N ASP A 283 16.07 -5.74 7.76
CA ASP A 283 15.56 -6.49 8.91
C ASP A 283 16.14 -5.94 10.23
N GLY A 284 15.44 -6.17 11.34
CA GLY A 284 15.83 -5.65 12.67
C GLY A 284 15.40 -4.20 12.94
N VAL A 285 14.65 -3.55 12.03
CA VAL A 285 14.15 -2.18 12.25
C VAL A 285 12.92 -2.16 13.16
N ILE A 286 12.57 -0.95 13.61
CA ILE A 286 11.35 -0.69 14.37
C ILE A 286 10.09 -1.09 13.58
N ALA A 287 9.08 -1.63 14.27
CA ALA A 287 7.77 -1.82 13.63
C ALA A 287 7.16 -0.48 13.22
N SER A 288 6.53 -0.41 12.04
CA SER A 288 5.96 0.84 11.53
C SER A 288 4.95 1.47 12.51
N ILE A 289 4.13 0.65 13.20
CA ILE A 289 3.17 1.15 14.19
C ILE A 289 3.86 1.78 15.41
N ASP A 290 5.03 1.28 15.80
CA ASP A 290 5.81 1.83 16.91
C ASP A 290 6.52 3.14 16.52
N ALA A 291 6.78 3.38 15.23
CA ALA A 291 7.35 4.61 14.69
C ALA A 291 6.30 5.72 14.46
N LEU A 292 5.03 5.33 14.26
CA LEU A 292 3.96 6.20 13.77
C LEU A 292 3.77 7.45 14.63
N SER A 293 3.62 7.31 15.94
CA SER A 293 3.34 8.45 16.84
C SER A 293 4.44 9.50 16.80
N GLY A 294 5.73 9.09 16.77
CA GLY A 294 6.85 10.03 16.67
C GLY A 294 6.89 10.78 15.33
N ILE A 295 6.50 10.14 14.24
CA ILE A 295 6.37 10.79 12.93
C ILE A 295 5.20 11.78 12.92
N VAL A 296 4.03 11.38 13.44
CA VAL A 296 2.84 12.24 13.54
C VAL A 296 3.14 13.49 14.37
N GLU A 297 3.82 13.34 15.52
CA GLU A 297 4.26 14.45 16.36
C GLU A 297 5.23 15.38 15.60
N ALA A 298 6.22 14.81 14.89
CA ALA A 298 7.19 15.58 14.12
C ALA A 298 6.54 16.36 12.97
N VAL A 299 5.54 15.77 12.31
CA VAL A 299 4.77 16.40 11.21
C VAL A 299 3.82 17.47 11.74
N ASN A 300 3.28 17.30 12.94
CA ASN A 300 2.37 18.24 13.62
C ASN A 300 1.26 18.79 12.71
N GLY A 301 0.63 17.92 11.92
CA GLY A 301 -0.48 18.26 11.04
C GLY A 301 -0.14 19.06 9.78
N SER A 302 1.14 19.32 9.51
CA SER A 302 1.57 20.12 8.34
C SER A 302 1.29 19.43 7.00
N ILE A 303 1.40 18.11 6.96
CA ILE A 303 1.15 17.25 5.78
C ILE A 303 0.45 15.96 6.22
N PRO A 304 -0.27 15.25 5.33
CA PRO A 304 -0.88 13.96 5.65
C PRO A 304 0.18 12.89 5.94
N VAL A 305 -0.09 12.08 6.98
CA VAL A 305 0.71 10.92 7.34
C VAL A 305 -0.10 9.65 7.07
N LEU A 306 0.28 8.90 6.06
CA LEU A 306 -0.29 7.59 5.77
C LEU A 306 0.56 6.51 6.46
N PHE A 307 0.01 5.32 6.55
CA PHE A 307 0.63 4.22 7.28
C PHE A 307 0.51 2.90 6.51
N ASP A 308 1.55 2.09 6.49
CA ASP A 308 1.48 0.68 6.10
C ASP A 308 2.39 -0.21 6.98
N SER A 309 2.46 -1.45 6.63
CA SER A 309 3.21 -2.55 7.26
C SER A 309 2.50 -3.17 8.48
N GLY A 310 2.26 -4.45 8.36
CA GLY A 310 1.70 -5.28 9.43
C GLY A 310 0.17 -5.30 9.53
N VAL A 311 -0.56 -4.46 8.83
CA VAL A 311 -2.03 -4.41 8.83
C VAL A 311 -2.62 -5.72 8.30
N ARG A 312 -3.48 -6.36 9.10
CA ARG A 312 -4.11 -7.64 8.76
C ARG A 312 -5.63 -7.61 8.87
N ARG A 313 -6.18 -6.64 9.60
CA ARG A 313 -7.61 -6.52 9.85
C ARG A 313 -8.04 -5.07 10.10
N GLY A 314 -9.33 -4.82 10.10
CA GLY A 314 -9.88 -3.47 10.28
C GLY A 314 -9.52 -2.85 11.64
N SER A 315 -9.44 -3.64 12.70
CA SER A 315 -9.03 -3.15 14.03
C SER A 315 -7.57 -2.66 14.06
N ASP A 316 -6.66 -3.21 13.24
CA ASP A 316 -5.30 -2.68 13.10
C ASP A 316 -5.32 -1.29 12.45
N ALA A 317 -6.17 -1.13 11.41
CA ALA A 317 -6.35 0.17 10.76
C ALA A 317 -6.89 1.22 11.76
N VAL A 318 -7.87 0.84 12.59
CA VAL A 318 -8.41 1.75 13.63
C VAL A 318 -7.34 2.19 14.62
N LYS A 319 -6.45 1.30 15.06
CA LYS A 319 -5.32 1.65 15.93
C LYS A 319 -4.37 2.64 15.28
N ALA A 320 -3.99 2.42 14.02
CA ALA A 320 -3.10 3.33 13.28
C ALA A 320 -3.74 4.72 13.09
N LEU A 321 -5.04 4.77 12.74
CA LEU A 321 -5.79 6.02 12.60
C LEU A 321 -5.90 6.79 13.93
N ALA A 322 -6.16 6.09 15.04
CA ALA A 322 -6.21 6.68 16.38
C ALA A 322 -4.84 7.18 16.86
N LEU A 323 -3.74 6.58 16.39
CA LEU A 323 -2.38 7.04 16.64
C LEU A 323 -1.96 8.20 15.72
N GLY A 324 -2.87 8.72 14.90
CA GLY A 324 -2.70 9.93 14.09
C GLY A 324 -2.45 9.71 12.60
N ALA A 325 -2.49 8.48 12.10
CA ALA A 325 -2.46 8.28 10.66
C ALA A 325 -3.68 8.92 9.99
N THR A 326 -3.47 9.56 8.84
CA THR A 326 -4.55 10.12 8.02
C THR A 326 -5.27 9.04 7.23
N ALA A 327 -4.51 8.04 6.75
CA ALA A 327 -5.03 6.86 6.06
C ALA A 327 -4.12 5.65 6.27
N VAL A 328 -4.64 4.46 5.98
CA VAL A 328 -3.96 3.17 6.14
C VAL A 328 -3.94 2.42 4.82
N CYS A 329 -2.76 1.96 4.40
CA CYS A 329 -2.57 1.21 3.18
C CYS A 329 -2.50 -0.30 3.47
N ILE A 330 -3.28 -1.08 2.73
CA ILE A 330 -3.39 -2.54 2.85
C ILE A 330 -2.49 -3.20 1.80
N GLY A 331 -1.59 -4.08 2.23
CA GLY A 331 -0.65 -4.81 1.35
C GLY A 331 -1.02 -6.28 1.18
N ARG A 332 -0.27 -7.19 1.79
CA ARG A 332 -0.40 -8.65 1.61
C ARG A 332 -1.83 -9.21 1.66
N PRO A 333 -2.77 -8.74 2.50
CA PRO A 333 -4.12 -9.28 2.51
C PRO A 333 -4.83 -9.29 1.16
N PHE A 334 -4.72 -8.20 0.38
CA PHE A 334 -5.36 -8.19 -0.94
C PHE A 334 -4.66 -9.12 -1.94
N VAL A 335 -3.33 -9.31 -1.81
CA VAL A 335 -2.59 -10.24 -2.68
C VAL A 335 -3.00 -11.69 -2.42
N TRP A 336 -3.24 -12.06 -1.16
CA TRP A 336 -3.80 -13.37 -0.82
C TRP A 336 -5.22 -13.53 -1.39
N GLY A 337 -6.05 -12.48 -1.31
CA GLY A 337 -7.36 -12.48 -1.96
C GLY A 337 -7.26 -12.67 -3.49
N LEU A 338 -6.29 -11.99 -4.12
CA LEU A 338 -6.03 -12.12 -5.55
C LEU A 338 -5.63 -13.57 -5.91
N ALA A 339 -4.75 -14.19 -5.14
CA ALA A 339 -4.33 -15.58 -5.35
C ALA A 339 -5.48 -16.57 -5.17
N ALA A 340 -6.32 -16.38 -4.16
CA ALA A 340 -7.42 -17.28 -3.83
C ALA A 340 -8.60 -17.16 -4.81
N GLY A 341 -8.81 -16.00 -5.48
CA GLY A 341 -10.00 -15.83 -6.30
C GLY A 341 -10.01 -14.65 -7.26
N GLY A 342 -8.85 -14.19 -7.74
CA GLY A 342 -8.76 -13.09 -8.68
C GLY A 342 -9.43 -11.82 -8.14
N GLN A 343 -10.08 -11.06 -9.02
CA GLN A 343 -10.80 -9.85 -8.64
C GLN A 343 -11.82 -10.08 -7.51
N LYS A 344 -12.55 -11.20 -7.52
CA LYS A 344 -13.57 -11.52 -6.50
C LYS A 344 -12.96 -11.77 -5.12
N GLY A 345 -11.81 -12.42 -5.07
CA GLY A 345 -11.07 -12.60 -3.82
C GLY A 345 -10.59 -11.27 -3.25
N VAL A 346 -10.08 -10.36 -4.09
CA VAL A 346 -9.72 -9.00 -3.67
C VAL A 346 -10.95 -8.24 -3.17
N GLU A 347 -12.05 -8.23 -3.92
CA GLU A 347 -13.31 -7.59 -3.53
C GLU A 347 -13.74 -8.02 -2.12
N ARG A 348 -13.64 -9.31 -1.82
CA ARG A 348 -14.01 -9.84 -0.49
C ARG A 348 -13.08 -9.31 0.62
N VAL A 349 -11.79 -9.29 0.39
CA VAL A 349 -10.83 -8.76 1.37
C VAL A 349 -11.11 -7.29 1.67
N LEU A 350 -11.34 -6.47 0.63
CA LEU A 350 -11.62 -5.04 0.80
C LEU A 350 -12.94 -4.81 1.53
N GLU A 351 -13.97 -5.57 1.21
CA GLU A 351 -15.27 -5.51 1.89
C GLU A 351 -15.13 -5.85 3.38
N ASN A 352 -14.39 -6.93 3.72
CA ASN A 352 -14.13 -7.33 5.10
C ASN A 352 -13.39 -6.22 5.87
N PHE A 353 -12.35 -5.61 5.27
CA PHE A 353 -11.65 -4.48 5.89
C PHE A 353 -12.56 -3.30 6.17
N LEU A 354 -13.41 -2.91 5.20
CA LEU A 354 -14.37 -1.82 5.39
C LEU A 354 -15.36 -2.11 6.51
N GLN A 355 -15.93 -3.30 6.52
CA GLN A 355 -16.92 -3.70 7.50
C GLN A 355 -16.31 -3.77 8.91
N GLU A 356 -15.19 -4.47 9.08
CA GLU A 356 -14.51 -4.58 10.37
C GLU A 356 -14.05 -3.21 10.89
N THR A 357 -13.53 -2.33 10.01
CA THR A 357 -13.12 -0.97 10.40
C THR A 357 -14.33 -0.17 10.92
N LYS A 358 -15.45 -0.17 10.19
CA LYS A 358 -16.69 0.53 10.62
C LYS A 358 -17.23 -0.01 11.93
N VAL A 359 -17.30 -1.33 12.07
CA VAL A 359 -17.77 -1.98 13.30
C VAL A 359 -16.86 -1.60 14.48
N SER A 360 -15.54 -1.66 14.28
CA SER A 360 -14.56 -1.34 15.33
C SER A 360 -14.66 0.12 15.78
N ILE A 361 -14.81 1.07 14.85
CA ILE A 361 -15.00 2.50 15.14
C ILE A 361 -16.31 2.70 15.91
N SER A 362 -17.41 2.09 15.48
CA SER A 362 -18.71 2.21 16.14
C SER A 362 -18.68 1.63 17.54
N LEU A 363 -18.08 0.44 17.75
CA LEU A 363 -17.93 -0.19 19.07
C LEU A 363 -17.02 0.61 20.00
N ALA A 364 -16.08 1.40 19.46
CA ALA A 364 -15.27 2.32 20.25
C ALA A 364 -16.05 3.57 20.69
N GLY A 365 -17.30 3.76 20.25
CA GLY A 365 -18.14 4.91 20.56
C GLY A 365 -17.75 6.18 19.79
N VAL A 366 -17.21 6.03 18.60
CA VAL A 366 -16.68 7.09 17.72
C VAL A 366 -17.60 7.26 16.52
N ARG A 367 -17.84 8.51 16.08
CA ARG A 367 -18.79 8.86 15.02
C ARG A 367 -18.14 9.39 13.74
N ASN A 368 -16.90 9.86 13.84
CA ASN A 368 -16.19 10.50 12.72
C ASN A 368 -14.67 10.42 12.91
N MET A 369 -13.92 10.84 11.88
CA MET A 369 -12.46 10.77 11.89
C MET A 369 -11.80 11.72 12.89
N GLU A 370 -12.43 12.84 13.25
CA GLU A 370 -11.91 13.76 14.28
C GLU A 370 -11.98 13.10 15.66
N GLU A 371 -13.12 12.51 16.00
CA GLU A 371 -13.29 11.76 17.26
C GLU A 371 -12.35 10.56 17.33
N LEU A 372 -12.09 9.90 16.18
CA LEU A 372 -11.17 8.77 16.10
C LEU A 372 -9.74 9.16 16.46
N ARG A 373 -9.25 10.30 15.94
CA ARG A 373 -7.92 10.82 16.27
C ARG A 373 -7.75 11.23 17.71
N ASN A 374 -8.85 11.59 18.37
CA ASN A 374 -8.89 11.95 19.78
C ASN A 374 -9.22 10.77 20.71
N MET A 375 -9.38 9.57 20.16
CA MET A 375 -9.66 8.36 20.91
C MET A 375 -8.46 7.93 21.74
N LEU A 376 -8.70 7.52 22.98
CA LEU A 376 -7.64 7.01 23.85
C LEU A 376 -7.16 5.63 23.38
N VAL A 377 -5.87 5.58 23.04
CA VAL A 377 -5.15 4.33 22.80
C VAL A 377 -4.01 4.24 23.80
N ILE A 378 -3.94 3.14 24.54
CA ILE A 378 -2.92 2.89 25.55
C ILE A 378 -1.90 1.92 24.95
N LYS A 379 -0.61 2.27 25.08
CA LYS A 379 0.49 1.36 24.80
C LYS A 379 0.83 0.61 26.08
N GLY A 380 0.71 -0.74 26.04
CA GLY A 380 1.05 -1.66 27.12
C GLY A 380 2.45 -2.25 27.00
#